data_c2c00136015e91710950f63e8bc65ac7
#
_entry.id   c2c00136015e91710950f63e8bc65ac7
#
_cell.length_a   1.000
_cell.length_b   1.000
_cell.length_c   1.000
_cell.angle_alpha   90.00
_cell.angle_beta   90.00
_cell.angle_gamma   90.00
#
_symmetry.space_group_name_H-M   'P 1'
#
loop_
_entity.id
_entity.type
_entity.pdbx_description
1 polymer ?
#
loop_
_entity_poly.entity_id
_entity_poly.type
_entity_poly.pdbx_seq_one_letter_code
_entity_poly.pdbx_strand_id
1 'polypeptide(L)'
;MPEETTQKRNFDVDGETYAVRVPTVEEIKEANEMRAKTFNEALSRGDLLRDQLETELRRRKLWNDKREEEYQTLRAEVLDGEYRLQKGGVRLSKARAIALEMLEKRNKMVEMLSARTDLDSNTCEGKADASRFNFLFSCCLVYDDSGDHYFPNKLDDYLLNQDDPVALAGASEFYYLISGSDSVDNRLPENKFLKKFKFADQELRLIDSDGRLITKEGKHVDDNGNFVKWNKDGTSTKVDPVGRSVTEDGDFAVKHAPFLDDGGKPIDETEFPDEVAEETSEETSEEADEEVEVEE
;
A
#
# COMPACT_ATOMS: atom_id res chain seq x y z
N MET A 1 19.60 -9.52 -38.81
CA MET A 1 19.87 -9.32 -37.38
C MET A 1 18.66 -9.86 -36.66
N PRO A 2 18.72 -10.83 -35.75
CA PRO A 2 17.57 -11.14 -34.92
C PRO A 2 17.27 -9.90 -34.09
N GLU A 3 16.02 -9.45 -34.09
CA GLU A 3 15.52 -8.46 -33.13
C GLU A 3 15.76 -9.04 -31.75
N GLU A 4 16.65 -8.41 -30.98
CA GLU A 4 16.76 -8.65 -29.56
C GLU A 4 15.39 -8.27 -28.97
N THR A 5 14.57 -9.27 -28.71
CA THR A 5 13.31 -9.10 -27.98
C THR A 5 13.69 -8.58 -26.60
N THR A 6 13.77 -7.26 -26.48
CA THR A 6 14.03 -6.60 -25.20
C THR A 6 12.93 -7.02 -24.26
N GLN A 7 13.27 -7.80 -23.25
CA GLN A 7 12.30 -8.26 -22.27
C GLN A 7 11.70 -7.02 -21.60
N LYS A 8 10.40 -6.78 -21.81
CA LYS A 8 9.67 -5.66 -21.21
C LYS A 8 8.48 -6.18 -20.44
N ARG A 9 8.00 -5.38 -19.50
CA ARG A 9 6.84 -5.67 -18.68
C ARG A 9 5.91 -4.48 -18.73
N ASN A 10 4.67 -4.70 -19.19
CA ASN A 10 3.67 -3.69 -19.36
C ASN A 10 2.80 -3.58 -18.11
N PHE A 11 2.28 -2.39 -17.86
CA PHE A 11 1.34 -2.09 -16.79
C PHE A 11 0.45 -0.91 -17.18
N ASP A 12 -0.73 -0.81 -16.58
CA ASP A 12 -1.72 0.22 -16.90
C ASP A 12 -1.90 1.17 -15.71
N VAL A 13 -1.97 2.47 -16.00
CA VAL A 13 -2.32 3.52 -15.04
C VAL A 13 -3.30 4.47 -15.71
N ASP A 14 -4.43 4.73 -15.07
CA ASP A 14 -5.49 5.64 -15.55
C ASP A 14 -5.98 5.36 -16.98
N GLY A 15 -5.87 4.10 -17.42
CA GLY A 15 -6.32 3.65 -18.75
C GLY A 15 -5.30 3.83 -19.87
N GLU A 16 -4.09 4.25 -19.56
CA GLU A 16 -2.95 4.28 -20.48
C GLU A 16 -1.95 3.17 -20.13
N THR A 17 -1.33 2.59 -21.15
CA THR A 17 -0.37 1.49 -20.99
C THR A 17 1.06 2.00 -21.06
N TYR A 18 1.84 1.64 -20.06
CA TYR A 18 3.26 1.94 -19.93
C TYR A 18 4.07 0.64 -19.87
N ALA A 19 5.38 0.75 -20.06
CA ALA A 19 6.25 -0.40 -19.96
C ALA A 19 7.55 -0.09 -19.23
N VAL A 20 8.08 -1.09 -18.53
CA VAL A 20 9.44 -1.09 -18.05
C VAL A 20 10.27 -2.11 -18.84
N ARG A 21 11.46 -1.71 -19.27
CA ARG A 21 12.38 -2.56 -20.03
C ARG A 21 13.63 -2.96 -19.24
N VAL A 22 14.30 -3.98 -19.69
CA VAL A 22 15.61 -4.35 -19.13
C VAL A 22 16.64 -3.26 -19.48
N PRO A 23 17.49 -2.85 -18.53
CA PRO A 23 18.53 -1.86 -18.79
C PRO A 23 19.61 -2.40 -19.73
N THR A 24 20.17 -1.52 -20.52
CA THR A 24 21.31 -1.80 -21.39
C THR A 24 22.60 -1.95 -20.59
N VAL A 25 23.64 -2.54 -21.19
CA VAL A 25 24.96 -2.70 -20.56
C VAL A 25 25.59 -1.34 -20.20
N GLU A 26 25.37 -0.32 -21.06
CA GLU A 26 25.87 1.04 -20.82
C GLU A 26 25.16 1.69 -19.65
N GLU A 27 23.84 1.60 -19.57
CA GLU A 27 23.07 2.09 -18.43
C GLU A 27 23.45 1.41 -17.11
N ILE A 28 23.72 0.11 -17.15
CA ILE A 28 24.20 -0.62 -15.96
C ILE A 28 25.57 -0.11 -15.53
N LYS A 29 26.48 0.20 -16.48
CA LYS A 29 27.79 0.75 -16.17
C LYS A 29 27.69 2.13 -15.53
N GLU A 30 26.90 3.04 -16.13
CA GLU A 30 26.66 4.38 -15.59
C GLU A 30 26.01 4.32 -14.19
N ALA A 31 25.04 3.42 -14.00
CA ALA A 31 24.40 3.20 -12.69
C ALA A 31 25.40 2.74 -11.63
N ASN A 32 26.37 1.87 -11.99
CA ASN A 32 27.40 1.40 -11.06
C ASN A 32 28.41 2.52 -10.73
N GLU A 33 28.74 3.39 -11.69
CA GLU A 33 29.58 4.58 -11.45
C GLU A 33 28.86 5.55 -10.51
N MET A 34 27.56 5.79 -10.71
CA MET A 34 26.73 6.61 -9.83
C MET A 34 26.64 6.02 -8.42
N ARG A 35 26.43 4.70 -8.31
CA ARG A 35 26.44 3.98 -7.04
C ARG A 35 27.74 4.21 -6.28
N ALA A 36 28.89 4.05 -6.95
CA ALA A 36 30.20 4.26 -6.33
C ALA A 36 30.41 5.72 -5.88
N LYS A 37 29.98 6.68 -6.70
CA LYS A 37 30.02 8.10 -6.36
C LYS A 37 29.17 8.41 -5.12
N THR A 38 27.92 7.97 -5.09
CA THR A 38 27.01 8.19 -3.97
C THR A 38 27.55 7.55 -2.68
N PHE A 39 28.12 6.34 -2.77
CA PHE A 39 28.74 5.67 -1.63
C PHE A 39 29.89 6.51 -1.05
N ASN A 40 30.81 6.99 -1.89
CA ASN A 40 31.95 7.79 -1.45
C ASN A 40 31.51 9.14 -0.86
N GLU A 41 30.48 9.77 -1.42
CA GLU A 41 29.92 11.01 -0.89
C GLU A 41 29.26 10.78 0.48
N ALA A 42 28.49 9.70 0.65
CA ALA A 42 27.87 9.32 1.91
C ALA A 42 28.94 9.04 2.98
N LEU A 43 29.99 8.29 2.61
CA LEU A 43 31.10 8.01 3.51
C LEU A 43 31.85 9.28 3.93
N SER A 44 32.04 10.22 3.00
CA SER A 44 32.70 11.50 3.28
C SER A 44 31.88 12.40 4.19
N ARG A 45 30.54 12.27 4.18
CA ARG A 45 29.62 12.97 5.10
C ARG A 45 29.60 12.37 6.50
N GLY A 46 30.17 11.16 6.67
CA GLY A 46 30.13 10.43 7.92
C GLY A 46 28.85 9.62 8.14
N ASP A 47 28.13 9.29 7.07
CA ASP A 47 27.01 8.36 7.13
C ASP A 47 27.49 6.98 7.63
N LEU A 48 26.60 6.24 8.32
CA LEU A 48 26.95 4.93 8.85
C LEU A 48 27.12 3.89 7.75
N LEU A 49 28.05 2.98 7.92
CA LEU A 49 28.09 1.75 7.15
C LEU A 49 27.02 0.77 7.68
N ARG A 50 26.57 -0.15 6.85
CA ARG A 50 25.55 -1.16 7.20
C ARG A 50 25.94 -1.97 8.44
N ASP A 51 27.20 -2.39 8.56
CA ASP A 51 27.73 -3.10 9.74
C ASP A 51 27.68 -2.25 11.01
N GLN A 52 27.94 -0.94 10.90
CA GLN A 52 27.85 -0.01 12.00
C GLN A 52 26.41 0.22 12.44
N LEU A 53 25.47 0.28 11.47
CA LEU A 53 24.04 0.38 11.76
C LEU A 53 23.57 -0.81 12.60
N GLU A 54 23.98 -2.03 12.28
CA GLU A 54 23.58 -3.22 13.06
C GLU A 54 24.03 -3.11 14.53
N THR A 55 25.25 -2.64 14.74
CA THR A 55 25.77 -2.39 16.09
C THR A 55 24.97 -1.32 16.85
N GLU A 56 24.62 -0.23 16.17
CA GLU A 56 23.79 0.85 16.74
C GLU A 56 22.35 0.39 17.03
N LEU A 57 21.74 -0.41 16.17
CA LEU A 57 20.42 -0.97 16.37
C LEU A 57 20.35 -1.83 17.64
N ARG A 58 21.36 -2.67 17.85
CA ARG A 58 21.50 -3.48 19.07
C ARG A 58 21.72 -2.60 20.30
N ARG A 59 22.61 -1.61 20.22
CA ARG A 59 22.91 -0.68 21.31
C ARG A 59 21.67 0.12 21.74
N ARG A 60 20.88 0.58 20.79
CA ARG A 60 19.65 1.35 21.01
C ARG A 60 18.42 0.48 21.31
N LYS A 61 18.56 -0.84 21.30
CA LYS A 61 17.48 -1.83 21.48
C LYS A 61 16.34 -1.71 20.46
N LEU A 62 16.62 -1.16 19.29
CA LEU A 62 15.66 -1.08 18.18
C LEU A 62 15.51 -2.43 17.48
N TRP A 63 16.63 -3.16 17.32
CA TRP A 63 16.66 -4.57 16.93
C TRP A 63 17.50 -5.33 17.95
N ASN A 64 16.87 -6.08 18.82
CA ASN A 64 17.50 -6.82 19.92
C ASN A 64 17.28 -8.33 19.75
N ASP A 65 17.95 -9.11 20.57
CA ASP A 65 17.87 -10.58 20.53
C ASP A 65 16.42 -11.09 20.67
N LYS A 66 15.56 -10.40 21.42
CA LYS A 66 14.15 -10.73 21.57
C LYS A 66 13.38 -10.56 20.26
N ARG A 67 13.62 -9.47 19.50
CA ARG A 67 13.02 -9.26 18.18
C ARG A 67 13.52 -10.26 17.15
N GLU A 68 14.81 -10.60 17.21
CA GLU A 68 15.39 -11.64 16.36
C GLU A 68 14.75 -12.99 16.66
N GLU A 69 14.59 -13.37 17.94
CA GLU A 69 13.91 -14.61 18.35
C GLU A 69 12.46 -14.63 17.89
N GLU A 70 11.73 -13.52 18.02
CA GLU A 70 10.36 -13.39 17.51
C GLU A 70 10.29 -13.60 16.01
N TYR A 71 11.20 -12.99 15.25
CA TYR A 71 11.27 -13.16 13.79
C TYR A 71 11.57 -14.61 13.40
N GLN A 72 12.51 -15.26 14.06
CA GLN A 72 12.85 -16.67 13.80
C GLN A 72 11.68 -17.60 14.17
N THR A 73 10.95 -17.30 15.23
CA THR A 73 9.74 -18.05 15.63
C THR A 73 8.65 -17.93 14.55
N LEU A 74 8.34 -16.71 14.09
CA LEU A 74 7.37 -16.49 13.01
C LEU A 74 7.78 -17.24 11.73
N ARG A 75 9.06 -17.19 11.40
CA ARG A 75 9.61 -17.92 10.23
C ARG A 75 9.43 -19.42 10.36
N ALA A 76 9.73 -19.98 11.53
CA ALA A 76 9.55 -21.42 11.78
C ALA A 76 8.07 -21.84 11.70
N GLU A 77 7.17 -21.02 12.22
CA GLU A 77 5.73 -21.27 12.16
C GLU A 77 5.17 -21.20 10.73
N VAL A 78 5.68 -20.27 9.90
CA VAL A 78 5.33 -20.21 8.46
C VAL A 78 5.80 -21.47 7.75
N LEU A 79 7.03 -21.94 7.99
CA LEU A 79 7.55 -23.16 7.39
C LEU A 79 6.73 -24.41 7.83
N ASP A 80 6.30 -24.49 9.09
CA ASP A 80 5.39 -25.56 9.55
C ASP A 80 4.05 -25.47 8.81
N GLY A 81 3.50 -24.27 8.64
CA GLY A 81 2.29 -24.06 7.86
C GLY A 81 2.43 -24.52 6.41
N GLU A 82 3.53 -24.19 5.73
CA GLU A 82 3.83 -24.64 4.38
C GLU A 82 3.86 -26.16 4.30
N TYR A 83 4.58 -26.80 5.23
CA TYR A 83 4.65 -28.26 5.29
C TYR A 83 3.26 -28.88 5.47
N ARG A 84 2.43 -28.33 6.36
CA ARG A 84 1.07 -28.81 6.62
C ARG A 84 0.15 -28.66 5.41
N LEU A 85 0.23 -27.53 4.67
CA LEU A 85 -0.52 -27.34 3.44
C LEU A 85 -0.07 -28.29 2.33
N GLN A 86 1.24 -28.52 2.17
CA GLN A 86 1.79 -29.46 1.18
C GLN A 86 1.41 -30.91 1.50
N LYS A 87 1.49 -31.30 2.76
CA LYS A 87 1.12 -32.65 3.20
C LYS A 87 -0.35 -32.93 2.98
N GLY A 88 -1.23 -31.95 3.13
CA GLY A 88 -2.67 -32.12 3.01
C GLY A 88 -3.24 -33.03 4.10
N GLY A 89 -4.36 -33.74 3.79
CA GLY A 89 -5.00 -34.68 4.73
C GLY A 89 -5.81 -33.98 5.84
N VAL A 90 -6.05 -32.69 5.75
CA VAL A 90 -6.85 -31.91 6.69
C VAL A 90 -8.14 -31.40 6.02
N ARG A 91 -9.16 -31.08 6.81
CA ARG A 91 -10.40 -30.47 6.29
C ARG A 91 -10.08 -29.14 5.60
N LEU A 92 -10.77 -28.82 4.50
CA LEU A 92 -10.54 -27.62 3.70
C LEU A 92 -10.65 -26.32 4.53
N SER A 93 -11.64 -26.25 5.46
CA SER A 93 -11.78 -25.15 6.40
C SER A 93 -10.56 -24.97 7.31
N LYS A 94 -9.97 -26.07 7.76
CA LYS A 94 -8.74 -26.02 8.58
C LYS A 94 -7.52 -25.62 7.75
N ALA A 95 -7.44 -26.09 6.50
CA ALA A 95 -6.39 -25.67 5.56
C ALA A 95 -6.48 -24.17 5.24
N ARG A 96 -7.71 -23.64 5.06
CA ARG A 96 -7.97 -22.19 4.91
C ARG A 96 -7.47 -21.41 6.13
N ALA A 97 -7.77 -21.87 7.34
CA ALA A 97 -7.31 -21.22 8.56
C ALA A 97 -5.77 -21.19 8.64
N ILE A 98 -5.08 -22.28 8.28
CA ILE A 98 -3.61 -22.34 8.20
C ILE A 98 -3.09 -21.30 7.18
N ALA A 99 -3.67 -21.23 5.99
CA ALA A 99 -3.24 -20.28 4.96
C ALA A 99 -3.40 -18.82 5.40
N LEU A 100 -4.52 -18.48 6.05
CA LEU A 100 -4.76 -17.12 6.59
C LEU A 100 -3.78 -16.79 7.73
N GLU A 101 -3.51 -17.74 8.62
CA GLU A 101 -2.52 -17.56 9.69
C GLU A 101 -1.11 -17.36 9.14
N MET A 102 -0.74 -18.05 8.06
CA MET A 102 0.54 -17.85 7.36
C MET A 102 0.64 -16.45 6.77
N LEU A 103 -0.42 -15.95 6.12
CA LEU A 103 -0.47 -14.56 5.61
C LEU A 103 -0.23 -13.53 6.72
N GLU A 104 -0.89 -13.69 7.86
CA GLU A 104 -0.67 -12.78 9.00
C GLU A 104 0.76 -12.79 9.50
N LYS A 105 1.34 -13.98 9.65
CA LYS A 105 2.73 -14.13 10.11
C LYS A 105 3.71 -13.55 9.11
N ARG A 106 3.48 -13.73 7.79
CA ARG A 106 4.32 -13.10 6.75
C ARG A 106 4.20 -11.57 6.78
N ASN A 107 2.99 -11.03 6.88
CA ASN A 107 2.80 -9.60 7.00
C ASN A 107 3.54 -9.04 8.22
N LYS A 108 3.43 -9.70 9.38
CA LYS A 108 4.18 -9.30 10.58
C LYS A 108 5.69 -9.38 10.38
N MET A 109 6.20 -10.41 9.68
CA MET A 109 7.62 -10.51 9.33
C MET A 109 8.05 -9.36 8.41
N VAL A 110 7.21 -9.01 7.42
CA VAL A 110 7.48 -7.88 6.50
C VAL A 110 7.51 -6.57 7.27
N GLU A 111 6.55 -6.31 8.17
CA GLU A 111 6.55 -5.11 9.03
C GLU A 111 7.82 -5.01 9.89
N MET A 112 8.23 -6.13 10.50
CA MET A 112 9.45 -6.17 11.31
C MET A 112 10.69 -5.86 10.46
N LEU A 113 10.78 -6.40 9.25
CA LEU A 113 11.89 -6.16 8.33
C LEU A 113 11.86 -4.76 7.73
N SER A 114 10.66 -4.22 7.40
CA SER A 114 10.50 -2.87 6.86
C SER A 114 11.10 -1.83 7.81
N ALA A 115 10.77 -1.91 9.09
CA ALA A 115 11.34 -1.02 10.11
C ALA A 115 12.88 -1.07 10.19
N ARG A 116 13.49 -2.21 9.86
CA ARG A 116 14.94 -2.36 9.75
C ARG A 116 15.47 -1.80 8.43
N THR A 117 14.79 -2.08 7.32
CA THR A 117 15.16 -1.64 5.97
C THR A 117 15.10 -0.12 5.83
N ASP A 118 14.11 0.53 6.45
CA ASP A 118 13.99 2.00 6.47
C ASP A 118 15.23 2.67 7.08
N LEU A 119 15.81 2.04 8.11
CA LEU A 119 17.06 2.52 8.70
C LEU A 119 18.29 2.19 7.83
N ASP A 120 18.28 1.05 7.12
CA ASP A 120 19.33 0.67 6.19
C ASP A 120 19.45 1.63 5.01
N SER A 121 18.33 2.20 4.53
CA SER A 121 18.28 3.20 3.46
C SER A 121 19.12 4.45 3.77
N ASN A 122 19.39 4.73 5.05
CA ASN A 122 20.22 5.85 5.50
C ASN A 122 21.71 5.52 5.60
N THR A 123 22.12 4.28 5.38
CA THR A 123 23.52 3.87 5.33
C THR A 123 24.21 4.29 4.02
N CYS A 124 25.54 4.24 3.99
CA CYS A 124 26.31 4.47 2.77
C CYS A 124 25.90 3.51 1.65
N GLU A 125 25.74 2.23 1.98
CA GLU A 125 25.32 1.19 1.04
C GLU A 125 23.87 1.40 0.60
N GLY A 126 22.96 1.69 1.52
CA GLY A 126 21.53 1.89 1.22
C GLY A 126 21.31 3.08 0.28
N LYS A 127 21.96 4.22 0.55
CA LYS A 127 21.94 5.41 -0.34
C LYS A 127 22.51 5.11 -1.72
N ALA A 128 23.61 4.38 -1.77
CA ALA A 128 24.25 3.99 -3.02
C ALA A 128 23.36 3.03 -3.83
N ASP A 129 22.73 2.04 -3.19
CA ASP A 129 21.83 1.09 -3.84
C ASP A 129 20.57 1.80 -4.34
N ALA A 130 19.99 2.72 -3.57
CA ALA A 130 18.86 3.55 -3.99
C ALA A 130 19.22 4.44 -5.20
N SER A 131 20.37 5.09 -5.19
CA SER A 131 20.86 5.90 -6.32
C SER A 131 20.99 5.09 -7.60
N ARG A 132 21.56 3.87 -7.50
CA ARG A 132 21.67 2.93 -8.62
C ARG A 132 20.29 2.54 -9.16
N PHE A 133 19.37 2.18 -8.28
CA PHE A 133 18.01 1.78 -8.67
C PHE A 133 17.29 2.93 -9.37
N ASN A 134 17.29 4.12 -8.77
CA ASN A 134 16.62 5.30 -9.30
C ASN A 134 17.13 5.67 -10.70
N PHE A 135 18.45 5.62 -10.92
CA PHE A 135 19.03 5.86 -12.23
C PHE A 135 18.57 4.82 -13.26
N LEU A 136 18.65 3.54 -12.94
CA LEU A 136 18.22 2.46 -13.85
C LEU A 136 16.75 2.57 -14.17
N PHE A 137 15.91 2.80 -13.16
CA PHE A 137 14.48 2.94 -13.33
C PHE A 137 14.13 4.11 -14.25
N SER A 138 14.72 5.28 -14.02
CA SER A 138 14.48 6.47 -14.84
C SER A 138 14.86 6.29 -16.32
N CYS A 139 15.84 5.42 -16.60
CA CYS A 139 16.21 5.05 -17.97
C CYS A 139 15.29 4.01 -18.60
N CYS A 140 14.62 3.18 -17.79
CA CYS A 140 13.91 1.98 -18.25
C CYS A 140 12.39 2.14 -18.32
N LEU A 141 11.81 3.18 -17.70
CA LEU A 141 10.39 3.49 -17.83
C LEU A 141 10.13 4.17 -19.18
N VAL A 142 9.23 3.60 -19.98
CA VAL A 142 8.94 4.02 -21.35
C VAL A 142 7.44 3.99 -21.63
N TYR A 143 6.99 4.79 -22.60
CA TYR A 143 5.67 4.64 -23.19
C TYR A 143 5.61 3.34 -24.01
N ASP A 144 4.55 2.53 -23.84
CA ASP A 144 4.47 1.22 -24.52
C ASP A 144 4.36 1.32 -26.03
N ASP A 145 3.66 2.33 -26.53
CA ASP A 145 3.35 2.55 -27.95
C ASP A 145 4.55 3.10 -28.74
N SER A 146 5.27 4.11 -28.21
CA SER A 146 6.38 4.77 -28.89
C SER A 146 7.75 4.20 -28.50
N GLY A 147 7.88 3.64 -27.31
CA GLY A 147 9.16 3.25 -26.73
C GLY A 147 10.02 4.42 -26.23
N ASP A 148 9.48 5.63 -26.25
CA ASP A 148 10.18 6.82 -25.77
C ASP A 148 10.28 6.79 -24.24
N HIS A 149 11.34 7.39 -23.71
CA HIS A 149 11.51 7.50 -22.27
C HIS A 149 10.40 8.33 -21.63
N TYR A 150 9.81 7.81 -20.56
CA TYR A 150 8.83 8.56 -19.75
C TYR A 150 9.47 9.78 -19.09
N PHE A 151 10.73 9.66 -18.65
CA PHE A 151 11.56 10.74 -18.13
C PHE A 151 12.61 11.19 -19.16
N PRO A 152 12.36 12.26 -19.97
CA PRO A 152 13.29 12.71 -21.01
C PRO A 152 14.70 13.03 -20.49
N ASN A 153 14.81 13.69 -19.32
CA ASN A 153 16.08 13.96 -18.65
C ASN A 153 16.45 12.86 -17.63
N LYS A 154 15.87 11.66 -17.77
CA LYS A 154 16.19 10.49 -16.94
C LYS A 154 16.05 10.80 -15.44
N LEU A 155 17.17 10.64 -14.68
CA LEU A 155 17.20 10.77 -13.23
C LEU A 155 16.71 12.13 -12.73
N ASP A 156 17.05 13.23 -13.41
CA ASP A 156 16.68 14.58 -12.97
C ASP A 156 15.16 14.78 -12.99
N ASP A 157 14.49 14.31 -14.05
CA ASP A 157 13.03 14.37 -14.15
C ASP A 157 12.36 13.43 -13.13
N TYR A 158 12.92 12.23 -12.96
CA TYR A 158 12.40 11.27 -11.97
C TYR A 158 12.46 11.83 -10.55
N LEU A 159 13.58 12.44 -10.16
CA LEU A 159 13.74 13.00 -8.81
C LEU A 159 12.75 14.13 -8.50
N LEU A 160 12.28 14.83 -9.53
CA LEU A 160 11.25 15.89 -9.39
C LEU A 160 9.81 15.32 -9.36
N ASN A 161 9.60 14.10 -9.86
CA ASN A 161 8.27 13.50 -10.04
C ASN A 161 8.18 12.10 -9.40
N GLN A 162 8.78 11.91 -8.23
CA GLN A 162 8.77 10.60 -7.55
C GLN A 162 7.38 10.15 -7.08
N ASP A 163 6.48 11.10 -6.83
CA ASP A 163 5.11 10.85 -6.36
C ASP A 163 4.11 10.63 -7.52
N ASP A 164 4.58 10.65 -8.77
CA ASP A 164 3.76 10.37 -9.94
C ASP A 164 3.19 8.94 -9.88
N PRO A 165 1.87 8.75 -10.07
CA PRO A 165 1.24 7.43 -10.07
C PRO A 165 1.91 6.42 -11.02
N VAL A 166 2.32 6.87 -12.22
CA VAL A 166 3.03 6.05 -13.21
C VAL A 166 4.42 5.65 -12.70
N ALA A 167 5.13 6.59 -12.06
CA ALA A 167 6.43 6.32 -11.47
C ALA A 167 6.34 5.30 -10.33
N LEU A 168 5.35 5.43 -9.45
CA LEU A 168 5.14 4.52 -8.33
C LEU A 168 4.78 3.10 -8.80
N ALA A 169 3.84 2.97 -9.74
CA ALA A 169 3.46 1.69 -10.32
C ALA A 169 4.64 1.06 -11.10
N GLY A 170 5.29 1.85 -11.95
CA GLY A 170 6.43 1.42 -12.77
C GLY A 170 7.63 0.98 -11.96
N ALA A 171 7.93 1.62 -10.81
CA ALA A 171 9.03 1.23 -9.94
C ALA A 171 8.85 -0.19 -9.38
N SER A 172 7.61 -0.56 -9.02
CA SER A 172 7.27 -1.91 -8.57
C SER A 172 7.46 -2.94 -9.69
N GLU A 173 6.97 -2.65 -10.90
CA GLU A 173 7.09 -3.52 -12.07
C GLU A 173 8.56 -3.67 -12.50
N PHE A 174 9.35 -2.57 -12.44
CA PHE A 174 10.77 -2.61 -12.70
C PHE A 174 11.53 -3.47 -11.70
N TYR A 175 11.20 -3.33 -10.40
CA TYR A 175 11.80 -4.19 -9.38
C TYR A 175 11.54 -5.68 -9.67
N TYR A 176 10.31 -6.07 -10.04
CA TYR A 176 9.98 -7.44 -10.41
C TYR A 176 10.74 -7.89 -11.68
N LEU A 177 10.87 -7.02 -12.66
CA LEU A 177 11.58 -7.32 -13.91
C LEU A 177 13.06 -7.64 -13.66
N ILE A 178 13.77 -6.78 -12.90
CA ILE A 178 15.22 -6.94 -12.64
C ILE A 178 15.53 -8.04 -11.61
N SER A 179 14.63 -8.31 -10.67
CA SER A 179 14.80 -9.36 -9.66
C SER A 179 14.46 -10.76 -10.22
N GLY A 180 13.86 -10.84 -11.40
CA GLY A 180 13.34 -12.09 -11.97
C GLY A 180 12.19 -12.68 -11.14
N SER A 181 11.59 -11.88 -10.26
CA SER A 181 10.42 -12.24 -9.48
C SER A 181 9.17 -11.85 -10.25
N ASP A 182 8.25 -12.78 -10.47
CA ASP A 182 6.84 -12.41 -10.65
C ASP A 182 6.33 -11.94 -9.29
N SER A 183 5.24 -11.22 -9.22
CA SER A 183 4.72 -10.75 -7.94
C SER A 183 4.89 -11.85 -6.88
N VAL A 184 5.74 -11.60 -5.89
CA VAL A 184 6.18 -12.60 -4.88
C VAL A 184 4.98 -13.33 -4.28
N ASP A 185 3.85 -12.61 -4.21
CA ASP A 185 2.60 -13.11 -3.64
C ASP A 185 2.01 -14.32 -4.37
N ASN A 186 2.09 -14.40 -5.70
CA ASN A 186 1.52 -15.51 -6.46
C ASN A 186 2.32 -16.82 -6.33
N ARG A 187 3.56 -16.78 -5.84
CA ARG A 187 4.41 -17.96 -5.64
C ARG A 187 4.26 -18.59 -4.25
N LEU A 188 3.70 -17.84 -3.31
CA LEU A 188 3.55 -18.30 -1.93
C LEU A 188 2.55 -19.47 -1.84
N PRO A 189 2.86 -20.53 -1.09
CA PRO A 189 2.01 -21.71 -0.97
C PRO A 189 0.59 -21.41 -0.50
N GLU A 190 0.44 -20.51 0.48
CA GLU A 190 -0.84 -20.05 1.01
C GLU A 190 -1.67 -19.33 -0.05
N ASN A 191 -1.05 -18.45 -0.87
CA ASN A 191 -1.74 -17.70 -1.91
C ASN A 191 -2.19 -18.61 -3.05
N LYS A 192 -1.33 -19.55 -3.47
CA LYS A 192 -1.70 -20.63 -4.41
C LYS A 192 -2.87 -21.45 -3.90
N PHE A 193 -2.85 -21.80 -2.61
CA PHE A 193 -3.93 -22.54 -1.98
C PHE A 193 -5.25 -21.76 -2.00
N LEU A 194 -5.23 -20.50 -1.55
CA LEU A 194 -6.43 -19.65 -1.49
C LEU A 194 -7.05 -19.44 -2.87
N LYS A 195 -6.24 -19.17 -3.90
CA LYS A 195 -6.72 -19.05 -5.29
C LYS A 195 -7.25 -20.37 -5.84
N LYS A 196 -6.52 -21.47 -5.66
CA LYS A 196 -6.90 -22.80 -6.14
C LYS A 196 -8.28 -23.23 -5.64
N PHE A 197 -8.56 -22.96 -4.37
CA PHE A 197 -9.82 -23.35 -3.73
C PHE A 197 -10.88 -22.24 -3.72
N LYS A 198 -10.67 -21.14 -4.49
CA LYS A 198 -11.59 -20.02 -4.63
C LYS A 198 -11.95 -19.34 -3.30
N PHE A 199 -10.99 -19.23 -2.41
CA PHE A 199 -11.08 -18.41 -1.20
C PHE A 199 -10.58 -16.98 -1.41
N ALA A 200 -9.85 -16.73 -2.51
CA ALA A 200 -9.40 -15.43 -2.93
C ALA A 200 -9.52 -15.28 -4.45
N ASP A 201 -9.68 -14.04 -4.91
CA ASP A 201 -9.67 -13.67 -6.33
C ASP A 201 -8.24 -13.61 -6.91
N GLN A 202 -8.10 -13.06 -8.12
CA GLN A 202 -6.80 -12.95 -8.80
C GLN A 202 -5.87 -11.94 -8.11
N GLU A 203 -6.43 -10.92 -7.45
CA GLU A 203 -5.73 -9.90 -6.68
C GLU A 203 -5.46 -10.33 -5.22
N LEU A 204 -5.77 -11.59 -4.86
CA LEU A 204 -5.63 -12.15 -3.51
C LEU A 204 -6.56 -11.51 -2.45
N ARG A 205 -7.62 -10.83 -2.88
CA ARG A 205 -8.69 -10.39 -1.99
C ARG A 205 -9.58 -11.58 -1.64
N LEU A 206 -9.95 -11.71 -0.37
CA LEU A 206 -10.77 -12.83 0.08
C LEU A 206 -12.20 -12.74 -0.47
N ILE A 207 -12.74 -13.86 -0.93
CA ILE A 207 -14.09 -13.98 -1.49
C ILE A 207 -14.90 -15.07 -0.81
N ASP A 208 -16.23 -14.90 -0.82
CA ASP A 208 -17.19 -15.94 -0.43
C ASP A 208 -17.48 -16.92 -1.58
N SER A 209 -18.44 -17.84 -1.37
CA SER A 209 -18.87 -18.81 -2.38
C SER A 209 -19.53 -18.18 -3.61
N ASP A 210 -20.05 -16.96 -3.49
CA ASP A 210 -20.70 -16.21 -4.56
C ASP A 210 -19.73 -15.27 -5.29
N GLY A 211 -18.45 -15.26 -4.89
CA GLY A 211 -17.39 -14.42 -5.44
C GLY A 211 -17.39 -12.98 -4.93
N ARG A 212 -18.12 -12.69 -3.83
CA ARG A 212 -18.18 -11.36 -3.23
C ARG A 212 -17.03 -11.16 -2.25
N LEU A 213 -16.50 -9.95 -2.20
CA LEU A 213 -15.39 -9.62 -1.30
C LEU A 213 -15.80 -9.72 0.17
N ILE A 214 -14.92 -10.33 0.96
CA ILE A 214 -15.12 -10.49 2.41
C ILE A 214 -13.83 -10.18 3.18
N THR A 215 -13.98 -9.77 4.45
CA THR A 215 -12.87 -9.71 5.40
C THR A 215 -12.46 -11.11 5.87
N LYS A 216 -11.39 -11.20 6.65
CA LYS A 216 -10.96 -12.45 7.30
C LYS A 216 -12.05 -13.04 8.20
N GLU A 217 -12.83 -12.18 8.85
CA GLU A 217 -13.95 -12.54 9.71
C GLU A 217 -15.21 -12.93 8.92
N GLY A 218 -15.18 -12.82 7.58
CA GLY A 218 -16.30 -13.17 6.70
C GLY A 218 -17.36 -12.07 6.53
N LYS A 219 -17.04 -10.82 6.87
CA LYS A 219 -17.91 -9.67 6.61
C LYS A 219 -17.71 -9.19 5.18
N HIS A 220 -18.81 -8.87 4.49
CA HIS A 220 -18.75 -8.35 3.12
C HIS A 220 -18.20 -6.93 3.08
N VAL A 221 -17.40 -6.66 2.07
CA VAL A 221 -16.85 -5.33 1.76
C VAL A 221 -17.02 -5.03 0.26
N ASP A 222 -17.03 -3.76 -0.10
CA ASP A 222 -16.94 -3.31 -1.49
C ASP A 222 -15.48 -3.24 -1.97
N ASP A 223 -15.28 -2.84 -3.24
CA ASP A 223 -13.94 -2.69 -3.83
C ASP A 223 -13.09 -1.62 -3.13
N ASN A 224 -13.70 -0.68 -2.43
CA ASN A 224 -13.03 0.37 -1.66
C ASN A 224 -12.76 -0.04 -0.20
N GLY A 225 -13.15 -1.28 0.19
CA GLY A 225 -12.97 -1.78 1.55
C GLY A 225 -14.05 -1.35 2.55
N ASN A 226 -15.12 -0.67 2.10
CA ASN A 226 -16.23 -0.31 3.00
C ASN A 226 -17.10 -1.54 3.27
N PHE A 227 -17.59 -1.66 4.50
CA PHE A 227 -18.52 -2.74 4.84
C PHE A 227 -19.84 -2.58 4.11
N VAL A 228 -20.34 -3.68 3.53
CA VAL A 228 -21.59 -3.71 2.80
C VAL A 228 -22.48 -4.87 3.24
N LYS A 229 -23.79 -4.66 3.13
CA LYS A 229 -24.79 -5.70 3.28
C LYS A 229 -25.47 -5.93 1.93
N TRP A 230 -25.42 -7.16 1.45
CA TRP A 230 -26.09 -7.55 0.21
C TRP A 230 -27.58 -7.78 0.42
N ASN A 231 -28.41 -7.17 -0.43
CA ASN A 231 -29.84 -7.32 -0.49
C ASN A 231 -30.21 -8.53 -1.37
N LYS A 232 -31.46 -8.99 -1.29
CA LYS A 232 -31.95 -10.12 -2.08
C LYS A 232 -32.04 -9.84 -3.59
N ASP A 233 -32.09 -8.58 -3.98
CA ASP A 233 -32.12 -8.10 -5.36
C ASP A 233 -30.73 -7.97 -6.00
N GLY A 234 -29.66 -8.30 -5.25
CA GLY A 234 -28.29 -8.19 -5.72
C GLY A 234 -27.65 -6.81 -5.54
N THR A 235 -28.36 -5.85 -4.97
CA THR A 235 -27.78 -4.54 -4.60
C THR A 235 -27.05 -4.63 -3.26
N SER A 236 -26.13 -3.71 -3.01
CA SER A 236 -25.45 -3.58 -1.72
C SER A 236 -25.81 -2.26 -1.04
N THR A 237 -25.82 -2.28 0.30
CA THR A 237 -26.04 -1.10 1.14
C THR A 237 -24.84 -0.95 2.03
N LYS A 238 -24.23 0.24 2.10
CA LYS A 238 -23.12 0.53 3.03
C LYS A 238 -23.59 0.36 4.47
N VAL A 239 -22.73 -0.27 5.26
CA VAL A 239 -22.98 -0.50 6.70
C VAL A 239 -21.72 -0.20 7.49
N ASP A 240 -21.88 0.04 8.78
CA ASP A 240 -20.76 0.12 9.69
C ASP A 240 -20.22 -1.29 10.04
N PRO A 241 -19.08 -1.40 10.75
CA PRO A 241 -18.51 -2.69 11.12
C PRO A 241 -19.44 -3.59 11.96
N VAL A 242 -20.50 -3.03 12.55
CA VAL A 242 -21.50 -3.76 13.35
C VAL A 242 -22.74 -4.15 12.52
N GLY A 243 -22.85 -3.59 11.29
CA GLY A 243 -23.92 -3.90 10.35
C GLY A 243 -25.09 -2.90 10.36
N ARG A 244 -24.91 -1.71 10.95
CA ARG A 244 -25.90 -0.62 10.91
C ARG A 244 -25.75 0.17 9.60
N SER A 245 -26.86 0.53 8.97
CA SER A 245 -26.84 1.26 7.70
C SER A 245 -26.22 2.66 7.87
N VAL A 246 -25.36 3.04 6.92
CA VAL A 246 -24.73 4.36 6.84
C VAL A 246 -24.99 4.99 5.47
N THR A 247 -24.91 6.32 5.41
CA THR A 247 -24.99 7.11 4.18
C THR A 247 -23.68 6.99 3.38
N GLU A 248 -23.62 7.60 2.20
CA GLU A 248 -22.38 7.66 1.41
C GLU A 248 -21.27 8.41 2.13
N ASP A 249 -21.64 9.42 2.94
CA ASP A 249 -20.72 10.25 3.72
C ASP A 249 -20.24 9.57 5.02
N GLY A 250 -20.82 8.40 5.37
CA GLY A 250 -20.45 7.62 6.54
C GLY A 250 -21.31 7.87 7.78
N ASP A 251 -22.28 8.77 7.71
CA ASP A 251 -23.23 9.05 8.79
C ASP A 251 -24.25 7.93 8.94
N PHE A 252 -24.86 7.77 10.13
CA PHE A 252 -25.89 6.77 10.31
C PHE A 252 -27.17 7.09 9.51
N ALA A 253 -27.58 6.16 8.66
CA ALA A 253 -28.80 6.25 7.87
C ALA A 253 -30.03 5.91 8.72
N VAL A 254 -30.29 6.67 9.76
CA VAL A 254 -31.42 6.51 10.66
C VAL A 254 -32.33 7.73 10.57
N LYS A 255 -33.63 7.50 10.71
CA LYS A 255 -34.59 8.61 10.92
C LYS A 255 -34.42 9.06 12.37
N HIS A 256 -34.13 10.33 12.54
CA HIS A 256 -34.17 10.93 13.86
C HIS A 256 -35.57 10.82 14.44
N ALA A 257 -35.68 10.41 15.67
CA ALA A 257 -36.92 10.46 16.45
C ALA A 257 -36.66 11.38 17.64
N PRO A 258 -37.60 12.28 18.01
CA PRO A 258 -37.37 13.25 19.08
C PRO A 258 -37.06 12.55 20.39
N PHE A 259 -36.19 13.14 21.17
CA PHE A 259 -35.92 12.68 22.54
C PHE A 259 -37.16 12.77 23.40
N LEU A 260 -37.21 11.98 24.45
CA LEU A 260 -38.35 11.95 25.37
C LEU A 260 -37.94 12.55 26.72
N ASP A 261 -38.86 13.28 27.37
CA ASP A 261 -38.70 13.70 28.75
C ASP A 261 -38.74 12.50 29.72
N ASP A 262 -38.45 12.71 31.00
CA ASP A 262 -38.53 11.68 32.04
C ASP A 262 -39.92 11.07 32.18
N GLY A 263 -40.97 11.75 31.72
CA GLY A 263 -42.33 11.29 31.66
C GLY A 263 -42.69 10.51 30.39
N GLY A 264 -41.74 10.37 29.43
CA GLY A 264 -41.92 9.66 28.17
C GLY A 264 -42.63 10.49 27.08
N LYS A 265 -42.68 11.82 27.18
CA LYS A 265 -43.23 12.68 26.14
C LYS A 265 -42.14 13.23 25.24
N PRO A 266 -42.37 13.33 23.90
CA PRO A 266 -41.43 13.94 22.99
C PRO A 266 -41.07 15.37 23.39
N ILE A 267 -39.80 15.69 23.43
CA ILE A 267 -39.26 17.04 23.62
C ILE A 267 -39.28 17.77 22.29
N ASP A 268 -39.69 19.05 22.30
CA ASP A 268 -39.56 19.91 21.11
C ASP A 268 -38.10 20.40 21.01
N GLU A 269 -37.36 19.79 20.08
CA GLU A 269 -35.90 20.07 19.88
C GLU A 269 -35.69 21.46 19.28
N THR A 270 -36.70 22.11 18.75
CA THR A 270 -36.58 23.50 18.23
C THR A 270 -36.41 24.53 19.35
N GLU A 271 -36.74 24.16 20.61
CA GLU A 271 -36.47 24.98 21.78
C GLU A 271 -34.98 24.99 22.19
N PHE A 272 -34.18 24.09 21.62
CA PHE A 272 -32.75 23.91 21.90
C PHE A 272 -31.92 23.99 20.60
N PRO A 273 -31.79 25.19 19.97
CA PRO A 273 -31.05 25.31 18.71
C PRO A 273 -29.58 24.95 18.90
N ASP A 274 -28.99 24.32 17.88
CA ASP A 274 -27.56 24.01 17.84
C ASP A 274 -26.73 25.31 17.88
N GLU A 275 -25.77 25.41 18.80
CA GLU A 275 -24.89 26.59 18.95
C GLU A 275 -24.03 26.92 17.70
N VAL A 276 -23.97 26.02 16.71
CA VAL A 276 -23.18 26.15 15.47
C VAL A 276 -23.87 27.08 14.44
N ALA A 277 -25.13 27.45 14.62
CA ALA A 277 -25.86 28.30 13.69
C ALA A 277 -25.58 29.81 13.88
N GLU A 278 -24.92 30.22 14.99
CA GLU A 278 -24.69 31.64 15.28
C GLU A 278 -23.36 32.20 14.71
N GLU A 279 -22.34 31.35 14.47
CA GLU A 279 -21.04 31.86 13.95
C GLU A 279 -21.03 32.23 12.46
N THR A 280 -22.02 31.79 11.65
CA THR A 280 -22.06 32.11 10.21
C THR A 280 -22.86 33.36 9.87
N SER A 281 -23.51 34.00 10.83
CA SER A 281 -24.29 35.22 10.59
C SER A 281 -23.54 36.52 10.98
N GLU A 282 -22.44 36.45 11.72
CA GLU A 282 -21.64 37.62 12.11
C GLU A 282 -20.52 37.97 11.10
N GLU A 283 -19.97 36.98 10.35
CA GLU A 283 -18.92 37.26 9.35
C GLU A 283 -19.42 37.93 8.07
N THR A 284 -20.74 37.94 7.79
CA THR A 284 -21.30 38.58 6.58
C THR A 284 -21.71 40.06 6.80
N SER A 285 -21.61 40.59 8.02
CA SER A 285 -21.95 42.01 8.29
C SER A 285 -20.74 42.94 8.43
N GLU A 286 -19.51 42.41 8.55
CA GLU A 286 -18.29 43.26 8.64
C GLU A 286 -17.62 43.52 7.29
N GLU A 287 -17.90 42.74 6.22
CA GLU A 287 -17.34 43.01 4.88
C GLU A 287 -18.12 44.05 4.03
N ALA A 288 -19.25 44.58 4.51
CA ALA A 288 -20.07 45.52 3.76
C ALA A 288 -19.83 47.01 4.10
N ASP A 289 -19.01 47.34 5.10
CA ASP A 289 -18.79 48.74 5.56
C ASP A 289 -17.40 49.29 5.20
N GLU A 290 -16.53 48.57 4.49
CA GLU A 290 -15.15 49.05 4.15
C GLU A 290 -14.93 49.51 2.68
N GLU A 291 -15.97 49.69 1.86
CA GLU A 291 -15.84 50.16 0.45
C GLU A 291 -16.48 51.51 0.16
N VAL A 292 -16.51 52.45 1.10
CA VAL A 292 -16.87 53.84 0.79
C VAL A 292 -16.01 54.80 1.59
N GLU A 293 -14.75 55.05 1.21
CA GLU A 293 -14.02 56.27 1.45
C GLU A 293 -12.65 56.26 0.77
N VAL A 294 -12.60 56.49 -0.57
CA VAL A 294 -11.47 57.17 -1.23
C VAL A 294 -11.97 57.76 -2.55
N GLU A 295 -12.50 58.97 -2.54
CA GLU A 295 -12.40 59.93 -3.66
C GLU A 295 -12.75 61.33 -3.10
N GLU A 296 -11.70 62.08 -2.77
CA GLU A 296 -11.50 63.49 -3.08
C GLU A 296 -10.03 63.87 -2.85
#